data_75d193b3cc0bbdbbe1f29918ba883eeb
#
_entry.id   75d193b3cc0bbdbbe1f29918ba883eeb
#
_cell.length_a   1.000
_cell.length_b   1.000
_cell.length_c   1.000
_cell.angle_alpha   90.00
_cell.angle_beta   90.00
_cell.angle_gamma   90.00
#
_symmetry.space_group_name_H-M   'P 1'
#
loop_
_entity.id
_entity.type
_entity.pdbx_description
1 polymer ?
#
loop_
_entity_poly.entity_id
_entity_poly.type
_entity_poly.pdbx_seq_one_letter_code
_entity_poly.pdbx_strand_id
1 'polypeptide(L)'
;MKWLYNTGAILFMVCYLASCSDYLEVEHNFKDRLTIEKVFTNRDYMDSWLSNTYSYLRNQNQDIGGKESVPTNFADDIYWADWNDLGNKHIAGGYYSYFRNVEYNEDWMQETYTNCYLGINKACVFLKYIHMNTQLTEEERLDYAAQARFVRAYYYWLLLRKYGPIPLIPDAGEDYTQDYDALARPRNTYDECVEYITSEMVLAAKDLPLERGANNIARPTRGAALATRAKVLLYAASPLMNGNTDSYAQQMVDDEGNRLLSAEYDESKWARAAAAARDVMELPGNNNGHRYQLYVKNRIRGGGTDDYPETIEPFDDNNFSKKSWPDGYADIDPFESYRSVFNGELSAYANPELIFSRVDNITVDHTGEGTTSPDGIANMVLHQLPTVAGG
;
A
#
# COMPACT_ATOMS: atom_id res chain seq x y z
N MET A 1 1.92 -46.34 -67.59
CA MET A 1 2.74 -46.14 -66.40
C MET A 1 2.85 -44.68 -65.97
N LYS A 2 3.05 -43.70 -66.79
CA LYS A 2 3.14 -42.27 -66.42
C LYS A 2 1.87 -41.70 -65.76
N TRP A 3 0.69 -42.19 -66.16
CA TRP A 3 -0.59 -41.69 -65.61
C TRP A 3 -0.85 -42.17 -64.19
N LEU A 4 -0.42 -43.37 -63.82
CA LEU A 4 -0.51 -43.88 -62.43
C LEU A 4 0.43 -43.18 -61.42
N TYR A 5 1.56 -42.68 -61.94
CA TYR A 5 2.51 -41.92 -61.08
C TYR A 5 1.96 -40.53 -60.79
N ASN A 6 1.29 -39.87 -61.75
CA ASN A 6 0.73 -38.52 -61.51
C ASN A 6 -0.48 -38.55 -60.55
N THR A 7 -1.35 -39.56 -60.69
CA THR A 7 -2.50 -39.75 -59.77
C THR A 7 -2.04 -40.08 -58.33
N GLY A 8 -1.00 -40.92 -58.17
CA GLY A 8 -0.40 -41.20 -56.84
C GLY A 8 0.25 -39.99 -56.19
N ALA A 9 0.96 -39.17 -56.97
CA ALA A 9 1.59 -37.96 -56.49
C ALA A 9 0.57 -36.87 -56.04
N ILE A 10 -0.54 -36.73 -56.78
CA ILE A 10 -1.62 -35.80 -56.42
C ILE A 10 -2.36 -36.29 -55.18
N LEU A 11 -2.61 -37.57 -55.01
CA LEU A 11 -3.25 -38.16 -53.82
C LEU A 11 -2.37 -38.00 -52.60
N PHE A 12 -1.04 -38.14 -52.76
CA PHE A 12 -0.07 -37.96 -51.68
C PHE A 12 0.03 -36.49 -51.21
N MET A 13 -0.04 -35.54 -52.18
CA MET A 13 -0.01 -34.11 -51.89
C MET A 13 -1.30 -33.61 -51.21
N VAL A 14 -2.46 -34.19 -51.53
CA VAL A 14 -3.74 -33.87 -50.88
C VAL A 14 -3.77 -34.42 -49.44
N CYS A 15 -3.19 -35.59 -49.19
CA CYS A 15 -3.07 -36.11 -47.83
C CYS A 15 -2.10 -35.31 -46.91
N TYR A 16 -1.07 -34.66 -47.50
CA TYR A 16 -0.18 -33.79 -46.75
C TYR A 16 -0.81 -32.45 -46.36
N LEU A 17 -1.77 -31.96 -47.17
CA LEU A 17 -2.49 -30.70 -46.87
C LEU A 17 -3.64 -30.89 -45.88
N ALA A 18 -4.15 -32.11 -45.73
CA ALA A 18 -5.20 -32.41 -44.73
C ALA A 18 -4.68 -32.71 -43.34
N SER A 19 -3.37 -32.99 -43.19
CA SER A 19 -2.77 -33.40 -41.89
C SER A 19 -2.39 -32.25 -40.98
N CYS A 20 -2.46 -30.98 -41.44
CA CYS A 20 -2.01 -29.84 -40.64
C CYS A 20 -3.11 -29.04 -39.96
N SER A 21 -4.38 -29.30 -40.23
CA SER A 21 -5.47 -28.53 -39.61
C SER A 21 -5.73 -28.97 -38.17
N ASP A 22 -5.69 -30.26 -37.87
CA ASP A 22 -5.94 -30.81 -36.54
C ASP A 22 -4.79 -30.56 -35.55
N TYR A 23 -3.55 -30.39 -36.04
CA TYR A 23 -2.40 -30.13 -35.16
C TYR A 23 -2.33 -28.70 -34.65
N LEU A 24 -2.99 -27.77 -35.34
CA LEU A 24 -3.10 -26.36 -34.94
C LEU A 24 -4.39 -26.03 -34.21
N GLU A 25 -5.33 -26.97 -34.08
CA GLU A 25 -6.48 -26.81 -33.19
C GLU A 25 -6.09 -27.00 -31.73
N VAL A 26 -5.40 -26.01 -31.20
CA VAL A 26 -5.08 -25.92 -29.74
C VAL A 26 -6.32 -25.55 -28.92
N GLU A 27 -7.45 -25.23 -29.51
CA GLU A 27 -8.69 -24.88 -28.79
C GLU A 27 -9.15 -25.97 -27.84
N HIS A 28 -8.95 -27.25 -28.16
CA HIS A 28 -9.31 -28.37 -27.31
C HIS A 28 -8.46 -28.43 -26.04
N ASN A 29 -7.19 -28.00 -26.09
CA ASN A 29 -6.28 -27.94 -24.94
C ASN A 29 -6.52 -26.72 -24.06
N PHE A 30 -7.30 -25.76 -24.53
CA PHE A 30 -7.63 -24.52 -23.80
C PHE A 30 -9.07 -24.49 -23.27
N LYS A 31 -9.88 -25.54 -23.53
CA LYS A 31 -11.28 -25.60 -23.07
C LYS A 31 -11.43 -25.47 -21.54
N ASP A 32 -10.42 -25.87 -20.78
CA ASP A 32 -10.42 -25.80 -19.33
C ASP A 32 -9.74 -24.53 -18.77
N ARG A 33 -9.19 -23.65 -19.64
CA ARG A 33 -8.63 -22.39 -19.17
C ARG A 33 -9.74 -21.39 -18.89
N LEU A 34 -9.61 -20.72 -17.74
CA LEU A 34 -10.46 -19.59 -17.40
C LEU A 34 -10.15 -18.42 -18.34
N THR A 35 -11.12 -18.07 -19.18
CA THR A 35 -11.05 -16.86 -20.01
C THR A 35 -11.42 -15.65 -19.15
N ILE A 36 -10.99 -14.45 -19.58
CA ILE A 36 -11.39 -13.18 -18.92
C ILE A 36 -12.91 -13.10 -18.79
N GLU A 37 -13.66 -13.47 -19.82
CA GLU A 37 -15.11 -13.49 -19.78
C GLU A 37 -15.65 -14.43 -18.68
N LYS A 38 -15.15 -15.67 -18.60
CA LYS A 38 -15.57 -16.62 -17.55
C LYS A 38 -15.24 -16.10 -16.14
N VAL A 39 -14.13 -15.41 -15.97
CA VAL A 39 -13.73 -14.82 -14.69
C VAL A 39 -14.69 -13.70 -14.31
N PHE A 40 -14.93 -12.74 -15.20
CA PHE A 40 -15.67 -11.53 -14.84
C PHE A 40 -17.20 -11.70 -14.93
N THR A 41 -17.73 -12.74 -15.58
CA THR A 41 -19.16 -13.08 -15.50
C THR A 41 -19.52 -13.93 -14.27
N ASN A 42 -18.53 -14.52 -13.59
CA ASN A 42 -18.73 -15.29 -12.35
C ASN A 42 -18.28 -14.47 -11.13
N ARG A 43 -19.19 -14.34 -10.13
CA ARG A 43 -18.95 -13.54 -8.91
C ARG A 43 -17.74 -14.04 -8.12
N ASP A 44 -17.64 -15.36 -7.90
CA ASP A 44 -16.58 -15.93 -7.04
C ASP A 44 -15.18 -15.79 -7.68
N TYR A 45 -15.10 -15.98 -8.98
CA TYR A 45 -13.82 -15.78 -9.70
C TYR A 45 -13.41 -14.32 -9.75
N MET A 46 -14.37 -13.42 -9.93
CA MET A 46 -14.12 -12.00 -9.91
C MET A 46 -13.68 -11.53 -8.50
N ASP A 47 -14.32 -12.01 -7.43
CA ASP A 47 -13.93 -11.70 -6.04
C ASP A 47 -12.52 -12.24 -5.74
N SER A 48 -12.20 -13.45 -6.24
CA SER A 48 -10.85 -14.02 -6.16
C SER A 48 -9.82 -13.18 -6.92
N TRP A 49 -10.18 -12.61 -8.07
CA TRP A 49 -9.31 -11.68 -8.81
C TRP A 49 -9.03 -10.42 -8.00
N LEU A 50 -10.06 -9.80 -7.43
CA LEU A 50 -9.92 -8.63 -6.58
C LEU A 50 -9.05 -8.94 -5.35
N SER A 51 -9.30 -10.05 -4.68
CA SER A 51 -8.50 -10.51 -3.54
C SER A 51 -7.03 -10.72 -3.92
N ASN A 52 -6.76 -11.30 -5.08
CA ASN A 52 -5.41 -11.44 -5.62
C ASN A 52 -4.78 -10.07 -5.96
N THR A 53 -5.57 -9.08 -6.36
CA THR A 53 -5.09 -7.72 -6.56
C THR A 53 -4.57 -7.11 -5.25
N TYR A 54 -5.21 -7.40 -4.12
CA TYR A 54 -4.72 -6.98 -2.79
C TYR A 54 -3.46 -7.70 -2.34
N SER A 55 -3.16 -8.90 -2.84
CA SER A 55 -2.04 -9.71 -2.37
C SER A 55 -0.66 -9.09 -2.56
N TYR A 56 -0.53 -8.11 -3.45
CA TYR A 56 0.69 -7.34 -3.66
C TYR A 56 0.88 -6.18 -2.67
N LEU A 57 -0.15 -5.86 -1.86
CA LEU A 57 0.01 -4.91 -0.76
C LEU A 57 0.96 -5.52 0.27
N ARG A 58 2.10 -4.87 0.45
CA ARG A 58 3.06 -5.30 1.46
C ARG A 58 2.54 -4.97 2.85
N ASN A 59 2.82 -5.86 3.77
CA ASN A 59 2.73 -5.58 5.18
C ASN A 59 3.89 -4.63 5.54
N GLN A 60 3.59 -3.44 6.02
CA GLN A 60 4.65 -2.50 6.43
C GLN A 60 5.52 -3.06 7.57
N ASN A 61 5.01 -4.01 8.34
CA ASN A 61 5.78 -4.70 9.35
C ASN A 61 6.79 -5.72 8.77
N GLN A 62 6.53 -6.27 7.59
CA GLN A 62 7.51 -7.08 6.86
C GLN A 62 8.70 -6.27 6.37
N ASP A 63 8.48 -4.99 6.18
CA ASP A 63 9.52 -4.06 5.81
C ASP A 63 10.46 -3.71 6.98
N ILE A 64 10.13 -4.07 8.22
CA ILE A 64 10.98 -3.85 9.39
C ILE A 64 12.15 -4.85 9.44
N GLY A 65 11.95 -6.06 8.95
CA GLY A 65 12.93 -7.16 9.03
C GLY A 65 13.62 -7.52 7.71
N GLY A 66 13.26 -6.94 6.60
CA GLY A 66 13.79 -7.29 5.28
C GLY A 66 14.75 -6.25 4.70
N LYS A 67 15.64 -6.69 3.81
CA LYS A 67 16.54 -5.81 3.04
C LYS A 67 15.80 -4.76 2.20
N GLU A 68 14.50 -4.94 2.04
CA GLU A 68 13.61 -4.07 1.26
C GLU A 68 12.87 -3.06 2.12
N SER A 69 13.43 -2.78 3.28
CA SER A 69 12.82 -2.04 4.36
C SER A 69 12.25 -0.69 3.99
N VAL A 70 11.21 -0.34 4.69
CA VAL A 70 10.56 0.96 4.65
C VAL A 70 11.48 2.05 5.15
N PRO A 71 11.27 3.26 4.66
CA PRO A 71 11.98 4.45 5.12
C PRO A 71 12.05 4.63 6.64
N THR A 72 11.07 4.14 7.39
CA THR A 72 11.06 4.21 8.86
C THR A 72 12.25 3.54 9.53
N ASN A 73 12.85 2.52 8.90
CA ASN A 73 14.04 1.85 9.43
C ASN A 73 15.34 2.60 9.14
N PHE A 74 15.28 3.61 8.29
CA PHE A 74 16.42 4.44 7.91
C PHE A 74 16.42 5.79 8.62
N ALA A 75 15.37 6.08 9.39
CA ALA A 75 15.26 7.27 10.21
C ALA A 75 15.58 6.96 11.69
N ASP A 76 15.55 7.96 12.52
CA ASP A 76 15.85 7.88 13.95
C ASP A 76 14.60 7.65 14.83
N ASP A 77 13.45 7.50 14.22
CA ASP A 77 12.15 7.30 14.89
C ASP A 77 11.89 5.83 15.29
N ILE A 78 12.66 4.88 14.76
CA ILE A 78 12.60 3.46 15.13
C ILE A 78 14.00 2.94 15.46
N TYR A 79 14.12 2.39 16.69
CA TYR A 79 15.27 1.57 17.08
C TYR A 79 14.87 0.10 16.99
N TRP A 80 15.53 -0.65 16.12
CA TRP A 80 15.33 -2.08 16.05
C TRP A 80 16.39 -2.83 16.85
N ALA A 81 15.94 -3.52 17.89
CA ALA A 81 16.76 -4.41 18.70
C ALA A 81 16.62 -5.84 18.17
N ASP A 82 17.45 -6.22 17.21
CA ASP A 82 17.62 -7.63 16.87
C ASP A 82 18.72 -8.24 17.74
N TRP A 83 18.30 -9.03 18.70
CA TRP A 83 19.22 -9.63 19.64
C TRP A 83 20.06 -10.76 19.02
N ASN A 84 19.62 -11.40 17.94
CA ASN A 84 20.37 -12.42 17.20
C ASN A 84 21.61 -11.84 16.49
N ASP A 85 21.66 -10.55 16.32
CA ASP A 85 22.76 -9.85 15.68
C ASP A 85 23.73 -9.19 16.66
N LEU A 86 23.67 -9.54 17.96
CA LEU A 86 24.57 -9.03 19.01
C LEU A 86 26.07 -9.26 18.72
N GLY A 87 26.42 -10.08 17.75
CA GLY A 87 27.78 -10.27 17.25
C GLY A 87 28.08 -9.57 15.94
N ASN A 88 27.09 -8.99 15.28
CA ASN A 88 27.22 -8.42 13.94
C ASN A 88 27.11 -6.88 13.96
N LYS A 89 27.65 -6.26 12.93
CA LYS A 89 27.77 -4.80 12.74
C LYS A 89 26.45 -4.03 12.67
N HIS A 90 25.32 -4.72 12.76
CA HIS A 90 23.99 -4.18 12.53
C HIS A 90 23.24 -3.73 13.78
N ILE A 91 23.84 -3.90 14.96
CA ILE A 91 23.20 -3.74 16.28
C ILE A 91 22.78 -2.31 16.57
N ALA A 92 23.51 -1.34 16.12
CA ALA A 92 23.32 0.04 16.54
C ALA A 92 22.57 0.86 15.48
N GLY A 93 21.38 0.44 15.10
CA GLY A 93 20.57 1.23 14.19
C GLY A 93 19.98 0.45 13.01
N GLY A 94 19.90 -0.87 13.10
CA GLY A 94 19.26 -1.69 12.06
C GLY A 94 19.81 -1.40 10.67
N TYR A 95 18.93 -1.25 9.69
CA TYR A 95 19.29 -0.95 8.30
C TYR A 95 19.91 0.44 8.08
N TYR A 96 19.88 1.32 9.08
CA TYR A 96 20.60 2.59 9.05
C TYR A 96 22.12 2.41 8.82
N SER A 97 22.71 1.32 9.34
CA SER A 97 24.13 1.03 9.14
C SER A 97 24.46 0.75 7.67
N TYR A 98 23.57 0.09 6.93
CA TYR A 98 23.74 -0.13 5.48
C TYR A 98 23.70 1.20 4.72
N PHE A 99 22.78 2.07 5.08
CA PHE A 99 22.65 3.39 4.48
C PHE A 99 23.90 4.24 4.73
N ARG A 100 24.34 4.26 5.98
CA ARG A 100 25.56 5.00 6.39
C ARG A 100 26.82 4.47 5.73
N ASN A 101 26.91 3.17 5.50
CA ASN A 101 28.08 2.52 4.90
C ASN A 101 28.02 2.48 3.38
N VAL A 102 26.99 3.06 2.75
CA VAL A 102 26.76 3.04 1.29
C VAL A 102 26.63 1.60 0.74
N GLU A 103 26.14 0.68 1.56
CA GLU A 103 25.90 -0.72 1.19
C GLU A 103 24.53 -0.93 0.55
N TYR A 104 23.73 0.13 0.49
CA TYR A 104 22.40 0.14 -0.10
C TYR A 104 22.50 0.20 -1.62
N ASN A 105 21.80 -0.69 -2.30
CA ASN A 105 21.83 -0.77 -3.75
C ASN A 105 20.41 -0.96 -4.34
N GLU A 106 20.30 -0.81 -5.66
CA GLU A 106 19.04 -0.90 -6.39
C GLU A 106 18.40 -2.30 -6.36
N ASP A 107 19.20 -3.36 -6.25
CA ASP A 107 18.69 -4.74 -6.23
C ASP A 107 17.76 -5.01 -5.06
N TRP A 108 17.97 -4.33 -3.93
CA TRP A 108 17.14 -4.47 -2.74
C TRP A 108 15.76 -3.81 -2.87
N MET A 109 15.58 -2.95 -3.88
CA MET A 109 14.37 -2.17 -4.10
C MET A 109 13.46 -2.77 -5.18
N GLN A 110 14.01 -3.62 -6.02
CA GLN A 110 13.37 -4.03 -7.28
C GLN A 110 12.07 -4.80 -7.09
N GLU A 111 11.97 -5.64 -6.04
CA GLU A 111 10.78 -6.44 -5.80
C GLU A 111 9.53 -5.57 -5.52
N THR A 112 9.67 -4.48 -4.76
CA THR A 112 8.56 -3.54 -4.52
C THR A 112 8.08 -2.92 -5.83
N TYR A 113 9.00 -2.54 -6.71
CA TYR A 113 8.66 -1.96 -8.01
C TYR A 113 7.84 -2.94 -8.86
N THR A 114 8.36 -4.14 -9.04
CA THR A 114 7.70 -5.20 -9.81
C THR A 114 6.32 -5.55 -9.25
N ASN A 115 6.22 -5.79 -7.95
CA ASN A 115 4.97 -6.18 -7.30
C ASN A 115 3.90 -5.08 -7.39
N CYS A 116 4.28 -3.82 -7.23
CA CYS A 116 3.33 -2.72 -7.38
C CYS A 116 2.78 -2.63 -8.81
N TYR A 117 3.62 -2.72 -9.83
CA TYR A 117 3.13 -2.68 -11.22
C TYR A 117 2.30 -3.91 -11.61
N LEU A 118 2.61 -5.10 -11.08
CA LEU A 118 1.74 -6.26 -11.22
C LEU A 118 0.36 -6.02 -10.60
N GLY A 119 0.32 -5.44 -9.40
CA GLY A 119 -0.92 -5.08 -8.72
C GLY A 119 -1.70 -4.00 -9.47
N ILE A 120 -1.03 -2.97 -9.98
CA ILE A 120 -1.62 -1.90 -10.79
C ILE A 120 -2.29 -2.49 -12.05
N ASN A 121 -1.56 -3.35 -12.78
CA ASN A 121 -2.11 -3.95 -13.99
C ASN A 121 -3.34 -4.83 -13.68
N LYS A 122 -3.29 -5.62 -12.60
CA LYS A 122 -4.46 -6.43 -12.18
C LYS A 122 -5.67 -5.56 -11.83
N ALA A 123 -5.45 -4.41 -11.19
CA ALA A 123 -6.52 -3.46 -10.90
C ALA A 123 -7.07 -2.82 -12.18
N CYS A 124 -6.22 -2.47 -13.15
CA CYS A 124 -6.65 -1.96 -14.45
C CYS A 124 -7.54 -2.97 -15.19
N VAL A 125 -7.11 -4.24 -15.24
CA VAL A 125 -7.91 -5.34 -15.84
C VAL A 125 -9.24 -5.50 -15.12
N PHE A 126 -9.24 -5.45 -13.78
CA PHE A 126 -10.47 -5.52 -12.99
C PHE A 126 -11.45 -4.40 -13.35
N LEU A 127 -10.98 -3.15 -13.36
CA LEU A 127 -11.79 -1.98 -13.68
C LEU A 127 -12.33 -2.03 -15.12
N LYS A 128 -11.53 -2.56 -16.05
CA LYS A 128 -11.92 -2.72 -17.45
C LYS A 128 -13.09 -3.69 -17.62
N TYR A 129 -13.12 -4.78 -16.86
CA TYR A 129 -14.04 -5.90 -17.11
C TYR A 129 -15.13 -6.10 -16.05
N ILE A 130 -15.11 -5.39 -14.91
CA ILE A 130 -16.13 -5.55 -13.86
C ILE A 130 -17.57 -5.34 -14.36
N HIS A 131 -17.76 -4.52 -15.40
CA HIS A 131 -19.06 -4.27 -16.00
C HIS A 131 -19.72 -5.52 -16.62
N MET A 132 -18.95 -6.58 -16.91
CA MET A 132 -19.45 -7.84 -17.45
C MET A 132 -20.19 -8.67 -16.40
N ASN A 133 -20.00 -8.36 -15.09
CA ASN A 133 -20.66 -9.11 -14.03
C ASN A 133 -22.10 -8.66 -13.84
N THR A 134 -23.03 -9.54 -14.17
CA THR A 134 -24.47 -9.32 -14.02
C THR A 134 -25.03 -9.87 -12.72
N GLN A 135 -24.23 -10.55 -11.91
CA GLN A 135 -24.62 -11.14 -10.64
C GLN A 135 -24.52 -10.13 -9.47
N LEU A 136 -23.79 -9.04 -9.69
CA LEU A 136 -23.67 -7.96 -8.71
C LEU A 136 -24.82 -6.96 -8.83
N THR A 137 -25.25 -6.46 -7.69
CA THR A 137 -26.06 -5.23 -7.65
C THR A 137 -25.23 -4.03 -8.11
N GLU A 138 -25.89 -2.93 -8.46
CA GLU A 138 -25.19 -1.70 -8.83
C GLU A 138 -24.30 -1.18 -7.69
N GLU A 139 -24.80 -1.20 -6.45
CA GLU A 139 -24.06 -0.79 -5.25
C GLU A 139 -22.81 -1.64 -5.02
N GLU A 140 -22.93 -2.98 -5.12
CA GLU A 140 -21.78 -3.88 -5.03
C GLU A 140 -20.76 -3.63 -6.13
N ARG A 141 -21.22 -3.39 -7.37
CA ARG A 141 -20.36 -3.11 -8.50
C ARG A 141 -19.56 -1.82 -8.30
N LEU A 142 -20.20 -0.77 -7.81
CA LEU A 142 -19.57 0.50 -7.48
C LEU A 142 -18.55 0.34 -6.35
N ASP A 143 -18.90 -0.37 -5.28
CA ASP A 143 -17.96 -0.65 -4.19
C ASP A 143 -16.74 -1.46 -4.65
N TYR A 144 -16.94 -2.53 -5.43
CA TYR A 144 -15.81 -3.33 -5.96
C TYR A 144 -14.91 -2.52 -6.90
N ALA A 145 -15.50 -1.69 -7.76
CA ALA A 145 -14.74 -0.78 -8.62
C ALA A 145 -13.95 0.24 -7.80
N ALA A 146 -14.56 0.81 -6.76
CA ALA A 146 -13.90 1.75 -5.87
C ALA A 146 -12.75 1.11 -5.08
N GLN A 147 -12.89 -0.15 -4.67
CA GLN A 147 -11.81 -0.91 -4.04
C GLN A 147 -10.64 -1.11 -5.00
N ALA A 148 -10.89 -1.54 -6.23
CA ALA A 148 -9.84 -1.72 -7.24
C ALA A 148 -9.12 -0.40 -7.56
N ARG A 149 -9.88 0.70 -7.66
CA ARG A 149 -9.36 2.05 -7.87
C ARG A 149 -8.48 2.51 -6.71
N PHE A 150 -8.93 2.29 -5.47
CA PHE A 150 -8.15 2.57 -4.27
C PHE A 150 -6.81 1.82 -4.27
N VAL A 151 -6.85 0.49 -4.49
CA VAL A 151 -5.65 -0.35 -4.44
C VAL A 151 -4.66 0.05 -5.53
N ARG A 152 -5.14 0.36 -6.75
CA ARG A 152 -4.31 0.86 -7.84
C ARG A 152 -3.57 2.14 -7.47
N ALA A 153 -4.31 3.12 -6.97
CA ALA A 153 -3.74 4.40 -6.55
C ALA A 153 -2.80 4.24 -5.33
N TYR A 154 -3.10 3.30 -4.43
CA TYR A 154 -2.24 3.01 -3.30
C TYR A 154 -0.90 2.38 -3.73
N TYR A 155 -0.88 1.51 -4.75
CA TYR A 155 0.36 1.01 -5.32
C TYR A 155 1.21 2.12 -5.93
N TYR A 156 0.58 3.03 -6.67
CA TYR A 156 1.29 4.22 -7.17
C TYR A 156 1.85 5.08 -6.03
N TRP A 157 1.11 5.21 -4.93
CA TRP A 157 1.63 5.89 -3.74
C TRP A 157 2.86 5.19 -3.15
N LEU A 158 2.86 3.87 -3.03
CA LEU A 158 4.01 3.12 -2.54
C LEU A 158 5.23 3.32 -3.44
N LEU A 159 5.03 3.31 -4.76
CA LEU A 159 6.07 3.58 -5.75
C LEU A 159 6.59 5.02 -5.63
N LEU A 160 5.70 6.00 -5.63
CA LEU A 160 6.05 7.42 -5.58
C LEU A 160 6.84 7.77 -4.33
N ARG A 161 6.43 7.23 -3.17
CA ARG A 161 7.12 7.42 -1.90
C ARG A 161 8.54 6.85 -1.90
N LYS A 162 8.74 5.72 -2.55
CA LYS A 162 10.01 4.97 -2.51
C LYS A 162 10.97 5.37 -3.63
N TYR A 163 10.46 5.63 -4.82
CA TYR A 163 11.28 5.86 -6.02
C TYR A 163 11.19 7.29 -6.56
N GLY A 164 10.34 8.14 -6.00
CA GLY A 164 10.08 9.47 -6.56
C GLY A 164 9.23 9.41 -7.84
N PRO A 165 9.51 10.25 -8.84
CA PRO A 165 8.81 10.25 -10.12
C PRO A 165 8.80 8.89 -10.81
N ILE A 166 7.64 8.44 -11.26
CA ILE A 166 7.39 7.11 -11.81
C ILE A 166 6.52 7.17 -13.08
N PRO A 167 6.60 6.15 -13.95
CA PRO A 167 5.67 6.02 -15.05
C PRO A 167 4.24 5.72 -14.60
N LEU A 168 3.27 6.43 -15.16
CA LEU A 168 1.85 6.10 -15.04
C LEU A 168 1.44 5.29 -16.27
N ILE A 169 0.90 4.08 -16.06
CA ILE A 169 0.41 3.25 -17.16
C ILE A 169 -1.03 3.65 -17.51
N PRO A 170 -1.52 3.33 -18.73
CA PRO A 170 -2.89 3.61 -19.12
C PRO A 170 -3.92 2.96 -18.20
N ASP A 171 -5.05 3.61 -18.00
CA ASP A 171 -6.15 3.09 -17.17
C ASP A 171 -6.69 1.73 -17.63
N ALA A 172 -6.58 1.43 -18.93
CA ALA A 172 -6.95 0.14 -19.50
C ALA A 172 -5.97 -1.00 -19.19
N GLY A 173 -4.83 -0.69 -18.56
CA GLY A 173 -3.69 -1.59 -18.38
C GLY A 173 -2.78 -1.63 -19.59
N GLU A 174 -1.68 -2.35 -19.47
CA GLU A 174 -0.74 -2.55 -20.57
C GLU A 174 -1.16 -3.74 -21.44
N ASP A 175 -0.93 -3.61 -22.73
CA ASP A 175 -1.07 -4.70 -23.70
C ASP A 175 0.30 -5.37 -23.92
N TYR A 176 0.58 -6.40 -23.15
CA TYR A 176 1.84 -7.14 -23.18
C TYR A 176 2.07 -7.95 -24.47
N THR A 177 1.17 -7.84 -25.48
CA THR A 177 1.40 -8.39 -26.81
C THR A 177 2.21 -7.45 -27.70
N GLN A 178 2.43 -6.21 -27.24
CA GLN A 178 3.20 -5.21 -27.95
C GLN A 178 4.71 -5.37 -27.75
N ASP A 179 5.49 -4.72 -28.61
CA ASP A 179 6.94 -4.67 -28.53
C ASP A 179 7.40 -3.97 -27.24
N TYR A 180 8.58 -4.34 -26.76
CA TYR A 180 9.18 -3.74 -25.56
C TYR A 180 9.28 -2.21 -25.67
N ASP A 181 9.68 -1.68 -26.83
CA ASP A 181 9.78 -0.23 -27.04
C ASP A 181 8.43 0.48 -26.96
N ALA A 182 7.34 -0.18 -27.35
CA ALA A 182 5.99 0.36 -27.22
C ALA A 182 5.48 0.34 -25.76
N LEU A 183 6.02 -0.55 -24.93
CA LEU A 183 5.72 -0.64 -23.51
C LEU A 183 6.61 0.26 -22.64
N ALA A 184 7.77 0.67 -23.18
CA ALA A 184 8.67 1.58 -22.50
C ALA A 184 8.01 2.97 -22.33
N ARG A 185 7.90 3.43 -21.09
CA ARG A 185 7.28 4.71 -20.76
C ARG A 185 8.23 5.59 -19.98
N PRO A 186 8.31 6.88 -20.33
CA PRO A 186 9.05 7.84 -19.54
C PRO A 186 8.39 8.00 -18.17
N ARG A 187 9.16 8.47 -17.20
CA ARG A 187 8.62 8.85 -15.89
C ARG A 187 7.75 10.10 -16.03
N ASN A 188 6.62 10.10 -15.37
CA ASN A 188 5.84 11.31 -15.16
C ASN A 188 6.50 12.19 -14.08
N THR A 189 6.21 13.47 -14.08
CA THR A 189 6.63 14.37 -13.02
C THR A 189 6.03 13.95 -11.67
N TYR A 190 6.68 14.34 -10.59
CA TYR A 190 6.16 14.07 -9.24
C TYR A 190 4.74 14.62 -9.06
N ASP A 191 4.52 15.86 -9.54
CA ASP A 191 3.22 16.52 -9.41
C ASP A 191 2.12 15.85 -10.24
N GLU A 192 2.42 15.34 -11.45
CA GLU A 192 1.47 14.54 -12.24
C GLU A 192 1.12 13.22 -11.51
N CYS A 193 2.09 12.55 -10.91
CA CYS A 193 1.85 11.36 -10.11
C CYS A 193 0.96 11.68 -8.89
N VAL A 194 1.22 12.78 -8.19
CA VAL A 194 0.41 13.24 -7.06
C VAL A 194 -1.02 13.53 -7.49
N GLU A 195 -1.22 14.23 -8.60
CA GLU A 195 -2.56 14.59 -9.10
C GLU A 195 -3.34 13.32 -9.50
N TYR A 196 -2.70 12.38 -10.19
CA TYR A 196 -3.32 11.12 -10.54
C TYR A 196 -3.75 10.34 -9.28
N ILE A 197 -2.84 10.13 -8.33
CA ILE A 197 -3.14 9.38 -7.10
C ILE A 197 -4.26 10.03 -6.31
N THR A 198 -4.20 11.35 -6.11
CA THR A 198 -5.16 12.06 -5.28
C THR A 198 -6.54 12.16 -5.93
N SER A 199 -6.64 12.31 -7.25
CA SER A 199 -7.91 12.24 -7.97
C SER A 199 -8.53 10.85 -7.93
N GLU A 200 -7.74 9.79 -8.11
CA GLU A 200 -8.21 8.41 -7.96
C GLU A 200 -8.71 8.10 -6.55
N MET A 201 -8.06 8.63 -5.52
CA MET A 201 -8.52 8.49 -4.14
C MET A 201 -9.86 9.21 -3.88
N VAL A 202 -10.08 10.38 -4.49
CA VAL A 202 -11.38 11.07 -4.43
C VAL A 202 -12.47 10.27 -5.13
N LEU A 203 -12.18 9.72 -6.32
CA LEU A 203 -13.11 8.87 -7.05
C LEU A 203 -13.46 7.59 -6.28
N ALA A 204 -12.46 6.96 -5.66
CA ALA A 204 -12.70 5.80 -4.82
C ALA A 204 -13.54 6.15 -3.57
N ALA A 205 -13.24 7.27 -2.91
CA ALA A 205 -13.95 7.71 -1.71
C ALA A 205 -15.46 7.95 -1.94
N LYS A 206 -15.87 8.26 -3.18
CA LYS A 206 -17.29 8.45 -3.51
C LYS A 206 -18.12 7.21 -3.23
N ASP A 207 -17.62 6.05 -3.65
CA ASP A 207 -18.38 4.81 -3.69
C ASP A 207 -17.94 3.83 -2.58
N LEU A 208 -16.83 4.10 -1.87
CA LEU A 208 -16.45 3.34 -0.69
C LEU A 208 -17.35 3.66 0.50
N PRO A 209 -17.75 2.64 1.29
CA PRO A 209 -18.57 2.85 2.48
C PRO A 209 -17.76 3.55 3.59
N LEU A 210 -18.47 4.16 4.53
CA LEU A 210 -17.87 4.75 5.73
C LEU A 210 -17.31 3.70 6.69
N GLU A 211 -17.96 2.55 6.75
CA GLU A 211 -17.61 1.44 7.65
C GLU A 211 -17.65 0.10 6.93
N ARG A 212 -16.88 -0.85 7.41
CA ARG A 212 -16.91 -2.25 7.00
C ARG A 212 -17.32 -3.13 8.17
N GLY A 213 -18.09 -4.17 7.91
CA GLY A 213 -18.35 -5.20 8.91
C GLY A 213 -17.08 -5.97 9.28
N ALA A 214 -17.11 -6.66 10.41
CA ALA A 214 -15.95 -7.38 10.97
C ALA A 214 -15.27 -8.35 9.98
N ASN A 215 -16.04 -9.00 9.10
CA ASN A 215 -15.52 -9.92 8.08
C ASN A 215 -14.83 -9.22 6.89
N ASN A 216 -14.94 -7.91 6.78
CA ASN A 216 -14.43 -7.10 5.68
C ASN A 216 -13.50 -5.97 6.15
N ILE A 217 -12.95 -6.07 7.36
CA ILE A 217 -12.14 -5.02 7.99
C ILE A 217 -10.88 -4.68 7.20
N ALA A 218 -10.35 -5.64 6.43
CA ALA A 218 -9.19 -5.44 5.58
C ALA A 218 -9.51 -4.77 4.23
N ARG A 219 -10.78 -4.51 3.93
CA ARG A 219 -11.18 -3.79 2.72
C ARG A 219 -11.21 -2.27 3.00
N PRO A 220 -10.83 -1.42 2.04
CA PRO A 220 -10.76 0.03 2.26
C PRO A 220 -12.14 0.64 2.53
N THR A 221 -12.13 1.68 3.32
CA THR A 221 -13.26 2.56 3.58
C THR A 221 -13.06 3.92 2.90
N ARG A 222 -14.08 4.75 2.90
CA ARG A 222 -13.97 6.17 2.48
C ARG A 222 -12.83 6.88 3.22
N GLY A 223 -12.71 6.64 4.52
CA GLY A 223 -11.64 7.21 5.34
C GLY A 223 -10.25 6.75 4.90
N ALA A 224 -10.09 5.50 4.50
CA ALA A 224 -8.82 5.01 3.99
C ALA A 224 -8.35 5.76 2.73
N ALA A 225 -9.27 6.00 1.80
CA ALA A 225 -8.98 6.74 0.57
C ALA A 225 -8.64 8.22 0.86
N LEU A 226 -9.44 8.90 1.68
CA LEU A 226 -9.21 10.30 2.03
C LEU A 226 -7.93 10.48 2.87
N ALA A 227 -7.63 9.58 3.80
CA ALA A 227 -6.40 9.63 4.58
C ALA A 227 -5.15 9.40 3.71
N THR A 228 -5.23 8.48 2.75
CA THR A 228 -4.15 8.28 1.77
C THR A 228 -3.95 9.54 0.94
N ARG A 229 -5.04 10.16 0.44
CA ARG A 229 -4.98 11.44 -0.27
C ARG A 229 -4.29 12.53 0.56
N ALA A 230 -4.67 12.68 1.83
CA ALA A 230 -4.07 13.67 2.72
C ALA A 230 -2.57 13.45 2.89
N LYS A 231 -2.16 12.20 3.08
CA LYS A 231 -0.74 11.83 3.22
C LYS A 231 0.06 12.10 1.94
N VAL A 232 -0.48 11.77 0.78
CA VAL A 232 0.17 12.07 -0.52
C VAL A 232 0.37 13.56 -0.71
N LEU A 233 -0.64 14.37 -0.43
CA LEU A 233 -0.56 15.83 -0.54
C LEU A 233 0.42 16.44 0.48
N LEU A 234 0.50 15.89 1.69
CA LEU A 234 1.46 16.32 2.70
C LEU A 234 2.90 16.09 2.24
N TYR A 235 3.18 14.92 1.66
CA TYR A 235 4.50 14.63 1.09
C TYR A 235 4.83 15.55 -0.08
N ALA A 236 3.85 15.85 -0.94
CA ALA A 236 4.03 16.76 -2.06
C ALA A 236 4.29 18.22 -1.64
N ALA A 237 3.80 18.61 -0.46
CA ALA A 237 4.04 19.95 0.12
C ALA A 237 5.41 20.05 0.80
N SER A 238 6.03 18.91 1.15
CA SER A 238 7.31 18.90 1.90
C SER A 238 8.44 19.55 1.11
N PRO A 239 9.45 20.13 1.78
CA PRO A 239 10.58 20.79 1.12
C PRO A 239 11.37 19.88 0.17
N LEU A 240 11.30 18.57 0.38
CA LEU A 240 11.93 17.58 -0.50
C LEU A 240 11.33 17.58 -1.91
N MET A 241 10.01 17.84 -2.03
CA MET A 241 9.26 17.73 -3.29
C MET A 241 8.71 19.10 -3.78
N ASN A 242 8.78 20.14 -2.96
CA ASN A 242 8.20 21.44 -3.22
C ASN A 242 9.27 22.53 -3.22
N GLY A 243 9.72 22.92 -4.40
CA GLY A 243 10.76 23.93 -4.56
C GLY A 243 12.18 23.43 -4.27
N ASN A 244 12.43 22.14 -4.52
CA ASN A 244 13.75 21.57 -4.28
C ASN A 244 14.75 21.99 -5.36
N THR A 245 15.80 22.69 -4.93
CA THR A 245 16.89 23.19 -5.79
C THR A 245 18.20 22.46 -5.59
N ASP A 246 18.23 21.39 -4.79
CA ASP A 246 19.43 20.58 -4.57
C ASP A 246 19.94 19.93 -5.87
N SER A 247 21.22 19.64 -5.91
CA SER A 247 21.87 19.12 -7.12
C SER A 247 21.27 17.81 -7.64
N TYR A 248 20.85 16.91 -6.75
CA TYR A 248 20.19 15.67 -7.15
C TYR A 248 18.80 15.91 -7.76
N ALA A 249 18.04 16.88 -7.22
CA ALA A 249 16.73 17.24 -7.76
C ALA A 249 16.84 17.89 -9.15
N GLN A 250 17.94 18.64 -9.38
CA GLN A 250 18.24 19.20 -10.71
C GLN A 250 18.61 18.15 -11.74
N GLN A 251 19.18 17.02 -11.32
CA GLN A 251 19.54 15.89 -12.18
C GLN A 251 18.38 14.94 -12.46
N MET A 252 17.27 15.04 -11.71
CA MET A 252 16.06 14.29 -12.00
C MET A 252 15.34 14.91 -13.20
N VAL A 253 15.71 14.45 -14.38
CA VAL A 253 15.13 14.88 -15.67
C VAL A 253 14.63 13.66 -16.43
N ASP A 254 13.71 13.89 -17.37
CA ASP A 254 13.33 12.93 -18.39
C ASP A 254 14.34 12.90 -19.54
N ASP A 255 14.07 12.09 -20.56
CA ASP A 255 14.97 11.93 -21.72
C ASP A 255 15.03 13.20 -22.60
N GLU A 256 14.07 14.12 -22.45
CA GLU A 256 14.01 15.40 -23.13
C GLU A 256 14.68 16.53 -22.32
N GLY A 257 15.11 16.23 -21.09
CA GLY A 257 15.75 17.18 -20.18
C GLY A 257 14.78 17.99 -19.34
N ASN A 258 13.48 17.65 -19.34
CA ASN A 258 12.47 18.29 -18.48
C ASN A 258 12.63 17.82 -17.03
N ARG A 259 12.52 18.74 -16.09
CA ARG A 259 12.63 18.41 -14.66
C ARG A 259 11.43 17.59 -14.19
N LEU A 260 11.72 16.55 -13.45
CA LEU A 260 10.71 15.67 -12.84
C LEU A 260 10.26 16.15 -11.44
N LEU A 261 11.04 17.03 -10.79
CA LEU A 261 10.69 17.70 -9.54
C LEU A 261 10.58 19.21 -9.77
N SER A 262 9.57 19.85 -9.18
CA SER A 262 9.40 21.30 -9.25
C SER A 262 10.55 22.03 -8.53
N ALA A 263 11.14 23.01 -9.21
CA ALA A 263 12.12 23.92 -8.62
C ALA A 263 11.47 25.11 -7.90
N GLU A 264 10.20 25.36 -8.19
CA GLU A 264 9.47 26.48 -7.65
C GLU A 264 8.67 26.04 -6.43
N TYR A 265 8.78 26.81 -5.34
CA TYR A 265 7.99 26.58 -4.14
C TYR A 265 6.55 27.06 -4.36
N ASP A 266 5.60 26.18 -4.05
CA ASP A 266 4.17 26.47 -4.11
C ASP A 266 3.54 26.29 -2.71
N GLU A 267 3.22 27.42 -2.07
CA GLU A 267 2.59 27.42 -0.74
C GLU A 267 1.20 26.78 -0.76
N SER A 268 0.50 26.79 -1.90
CA SER A 268 -0.83 26.22 -2.03
C SER A 268 -0.86 24.70 -1.79
N LYS A 269 0.27 23.98 -1.96
CA LYS A 269 0.40 22.57 -1.66
C LYS A 269 0.14 22.27 -0.17
N TRP A 270 0.60 23.14 0.74
CA TRP A 270 0.32 23.03 2.16
C TRP A 270 -1.17 23.24 2.48
N ALA A 271 -1.79 24.21 1.83
CA ALA A 271 -3.23 24.46 1.99
C ALA A 271 -4.05 23.26 1.49
N ARG A 272 -3.67 22.67 0.36
CA ARG A 272 -4.30 21.44 -0.17
C ARG A 272 -4.15 20.27 0.80
N ALA A 273 -2.96 20.07 1.37
CA ALA A 273 -2.70 19.02 2.35
C ALA A 273 -3.54 19.21 3.63
N ALA A 274 -3.60 20.43 4.16
CA ALA A 274 -4.40 20.78 5.33
C ALA A 274 -5.90 20.54 5.08
N ALA A 275 -6.42 20.98 3.95
CA ALA A 275 -7.82 20.74 3.57
C ALA A 275 -8.13 19.24 3.45
N ALA A 276 -7.25 18.47 2.85
CA ALA A 276 -7.42 17.02 2.72
C ALA A 276 -7.38 16.30 4.08
N ALA A 277 -6.52 16.74 5.01
CA ALA A 277 -6.51 16.21 6.38
C ALA A 277 -7.81 16.53 7.11
N ARG A 278 -8.33 17.74 6.93
CA ARG A 278 -9.62 18.15 7.50
C ARG A 278 -10.77 17.29 6.98
N ASP A 279 -10.80 16.95 5.68
CA ASP A 279 -11.82 16.05 5.12
C ASP A 279 -11.89 14.70 5.85
N VAL A 280 -10.76 14.18 6.35
CA VAL A 280 -10.72 12.94 7.16
C VAL A 280 -11.23 13.19 8.57
N MET A 281 -10.81 14.28 9.20
CA MET A 281 -11.20 14.63 10.57
C MET A 281 -12.71 14.88 10.70
N GLU A 282 -13.32 15.44 9.65
CA GLU A 282 -14.74 15.78 9.62
C GLU A 282 -15.64 14.63 9.12
N LEU A 283 -15.07 13.44 8.81
CA LEU A 283 -15.91 12.30 8.44
C LEU A 283 -16.93 11.97 9.54
N PRO A 284 -18.21 11.82 9.16
CA PRO A 284 -19.24 11.53 10.13
C PRO A 284 -19.06 10.14 10.74
N GLY A 285 -19.14 10.08 12.05
CA GLY A 285 -19.18 8.87 12.84
C GLY A 285 -20.57 8.61 13.41
N ASN A 286 -20.67 7.62 14.27
CA ASN A 286 -21.89 7.31 14.98
C ASN A 286 -22.25 8.41 15.99
N ASN A 287 -23.56 8.61 16.26
CA ASN A 287 -24.06 9.55 17.28
C ASN A 287 -23.64 11.02 17.08
N ASN A 288 -23.58 11.51 15.83
CA ASN A 288 -23.16 12.86 15.50
C ASN A 288 -21.70 13.22 15.88
N GLY A 289 -20.87 12.21 16.15
CA GLY A 289 -19.45 12.37 16.40
C GLY A 289 -18.62 12.27 15.13
N HIS A 290 -17.30 12.37 15.27
CA HIS A 290 -16.33 12.11 14.22
C HIS A 290 -16.10 10.61 14.07
N ARG A 291 -15.79 10.17 12.85
CA ARG A 291 -15.49 8.76 12.55
C ARG A 291 -14.22 8.27 13.24
N TYR A 292 -13.22 9.11 13.27
CA TYR A 292 -11.91 8.84 13.86
C TYR A 292 -11.66 9.79 15.02
N GLN A 293 -11.09 9.26 16.10
CA GLN A 293 -10.84 10.02 17.33
C GLN A 293 -9.57 9.48 17.97
N LEU A 294 -8.86 10.31 18.71
CA LEU A 294 -7.79 9.81 19.57
C LEU A 294 -8.38 8.89 20.63
N TYR A 295 -7.73 7.77 20.86
CA TYR A 295 -8.09 6.85 21.94
C TYR A 295 -7.69 7.45 23.27
N VAL A 296 -8.61 7.43 24.21
CA VAL A 296 -8.41 8.00 25.54
C VAL A 296 -8.77 6.97 26.60
N LYS A 297 -7.83 6.66 27.48
CA LYS A 297 -8.04 5.84 28.67
C LYS A 297 -8.10 6.75 29.89
N ASN A 298 -9.19 6.66 30.64
CA ASN A 298 -9.34 7.46 31.85
C ASN A 298 -8.33 7.05 32.92
N ARG A 299 -7.82 8.01 33.67
CA ARG A 299 -6.93 7.77 34.81
C ARG A 299 -7.68 7.02 35.91
N ILE A 300 -7.11 5.90 36.35
CA ILE A 300 -7.62 5.14 37.49
C ILE A 300 -6.93 5.68 38.76
N ARG A 301 -7.63 6.44 39.57
CA ARG A 301 -7.11 6.92 40.83
C ARG A 301 -7.04 5.79 41.85
N GLY A 302 -5.92 5.66 42.55
CA GLY A 302 -5.71 4.68 43.62
C GLY A 302 -5.25 3.29 43.18
N GLY A 303 -4.84 3.13 41.91
CA GLY A 303 -4.38 1.85 41.34
C GLY A 303 -2.87 1.66 41.20
N GLY A 304 -2.05 2.45 41.89
CA GLY A 304 -0.58 2.38 41.74
C GLY A 304 -0.04 3.09 40.50
N THR A 305 -0.89 3.77 39.77
CA THR A 305 -0.54 4.60 38.62
C THR A 305 -0.40 6.08 38.97
N ASP A 306 -0.46 6.39 40.27
CA ASP A 306 -0.29 7.77 40.76
C ASP A 306 1.17 8.27 40.72
N ASP A 307 2.10 7.38 40.35
CA ASP A 307 3.54 7.65 40.26
C ASP A 307 4.00 8.05 38.84
N TYR A 308 3.14 8.70 38.06
CA TYR A 308 3.62 9.33 36.82
C TYR A 308 4.63 10.43 37.20
N PRO A 309 5.75 10.50 36.46
CA PRO A 309 6.70 11.57 36.66
C PRO A 309 5.98 12.92 36.61
N GLU A 310 6.23 13.77 37.61
CA GLU A 310 5.69 15.12 37.59
C GLU A 310 6.09 15.79 36.29
N THR A 311 5.10 16.25 35.56
CA THR A 311 5.34 17.02 34.35
C THR A 311 5.97 18.35 34.74
N ILE A 312 7.02 18.73 34.02
CA ILE A 312 7.58 20.08 34.12
C ILE A 312 6.46 21.05 33.74
N GLU A 313 6.01 21.81 34.72
CA GLU A 313 4.95 22.78 34.50
C GLU A 313 5.43 23.89 33.58
N PRO A 314 4.66 24.24 32.51
CA PRO A 314 4.97 25.39 31.69
C PRO A 314 4.89 26.69 32.55
N PHE A 315 5.67 27.70 32.14
CA PHE A 315 5.76 28.99 32.85
C PHE A 315 4.49 29.86 32.79
N ASP A 316 3.46 29.43 32.09
CA ASP A 316 2.20 30.16 31.93
C ASP A 316 1.02 29.40 32.58
N ASP A 317 -0.11 30.10 32.72
CA ASP A 317 -1.34 29.59 33.29
C ASP A 317 -2.04 28.55 32.41
N ASN A 318 -1.51 28.26 31.23
CA ASN A 318 -2.01 27.24 30.28
C ASN A 318 -1.45 25.85 30.60
N ASN A 319 -1.49 25.45 31.84
CA ASN A 319 -0.98 24.16 32.27
C ASN A 319 -1.86 23.00 31.81
N PHE A 320 -1.42 22.26 30.79
CA PHE A 320 -2.11 21.07 30.28
C PHE A 320 -2.30 19.97 31.32
N SER A 321 -1.43 19.88 32.32
CA SER A 321 -1.50 18.87 33.37
C SER A 321 -2.69 19.07 34.32
N LYS A 322 -3.28 20.24 34.35
CA LYS A 322 -4.40 20.61 35.23
C LYS A 322 -5.76 20.66 34.55
N LYS A 323 -5.79 20.64 33.22
CA LYS A 323 -7.03 20.66 32.45
C LYS A 323 -7.46 19.25 32.07
N SER A 324 -8.78 19.04 31.96
CA SER A 324 -9.33 17.80 31.44
C SER A 324 -9.19 17.71 29.95
N TRP A 325 -9.19 16.50 29.41
CA TRP A 325 -9.20 16.24 27.97
C TRP A 325 -10.44 16.89 27.30
N PRO A 326 -10.32 17.50 26.11
CA PRO A 326 -9.13 17.57 25.24
C PRO A 326 -8.18 18.75 25.49
N ASP A 327 -8.47 19.64 26.44
CA ASP A 327 -7.65 20.84 26.69
C ASP A 327 -6.41 20.53 27.55
N GLY A 328 -6.34 19.34 28.11
CA GLY A 328 -5.23 18.84 28.91
C GLY A 328 -5.35 17.33 29.17
N TYR A 329 -4.68 16.82 30.17
CA TYR A 329 -4.61 15.39 30.48
C TYR A 329 -4.80 15.04 31.97
N ALA A 330 -5.40 15.92 32.76
CA ALA A 330 -5.56 15.70 34.22
C ALA A 330 -6.44 14.47 34.55
N ASP A 331 -7.40 14.13 33.70
CA ASP A 331 -8.39 13.07 33.88
C ASP A 331 -8.11 11.81 33.06
N ILE A 332 -7.07 11.82 32.23
CA ILE A 332 -6.68 10.68 31.38
C ILE A 332 -5.33 10.11 31.79
N ASP A 333 -5.06 8.88 31.33
CA ASP A 333 -3.74 8.25 31.35
C ASP A 333 -3.11 8.38 29.97
N PRO A 334 -2.19 9.35 29.76
CA PRO A 334 -1.61 9.57 28.43
C PRO A 334 -0.76 8.39 27.96
N PHE A 335 -0.05 7.73 28.88
CA PHE A 335 0.79 6.58 28.56
C PHE A 335 -0.04 5.39 28.09
N GLU A 336 -1.04 4.99 28.87
CA GLU A 336 -1.92 3.89 28.53
C GLU A 336 -2.79 4.21 27.30
N SER A 337 -3.23 5.46 27.13
CA SER A 337 -3.94 5.90 25.94
C SER A 337 -3.12 5.67 24.68
N TYR A 338 -1.85 6.09 24.70
CA TYR A 338 -0.96 5.89 23.56
C TYR A 338 -0.57 4.41 23.37
N ARG A 339 -0.17 3.72 24.44
CA ARG A 339 0.29 2.34 24.41
C ARG A 339 -0.77 1.38 23.87
N SER A 340 -2.01 1.54 24.30
CA SER A 340 -3.13 0.65 23.95
C SER A 340 -3.44 0.63 22.44
N VAL A 341 -3.13 1.72 21.74
CA VAL A 341 -3.36 1.81 20.29
C VAL A 341 -2.42 0.88 19.49
N PHE A 342 -1.21 0.62 20.01
CA PHE A 342 -0.14 -0.09 19.30
C PHE A 342 0.14 -1.50 19.83
N ASN A 343 -0.20 -1.81 21.09
CA ASN A 343 0.21 -3.05 21.75
C ASN A 343 -0.73 -4.25 21.51
N GLY A 344 -1.76 -4.10 20.69
CA GLY A 344 -2.75 -5.14 20.42
C GLY A 344 -3.83 -5.30 21.50
N GLU A 345 -3.88 -4.45 22.54
CA GLU A 345 -4.95 -4.45 23.54
C GLU A 345 -6.30 -4.10 22.91
N LEU A 346 -6.31 -3.19 21.94
CA LEU A 346 -7.49 -2.85 21.16
C LEU A 346 -7.54 -3.71 19.90
N SER A 347 -8.66 -4.39 19.70
CA SER A 347 -8.90 -5.02 18.41
C SER A 347 -8.96 -3.96 17.31
N ALA A 348 -8.62 -4.35 16.08
CA ALA A 348 -8.68 -3.43 14.93
C ALA A 348 -10.06 -2.78 14.75
N TYR A 349 -11.14 -3.45 15.18
CA TYR A 349 -12.50 -2.93 15.13
C TYR A 349 -12.80 -1.92 16.26
N ALA A 350 -12.17 -2.09 17.42
CA ALA A 350 -12.37 -1.25 18.60
C ALA A 350 -11.40 -0.06 18.66
N ASN A 351 -10.39 -0.02 17.82
CA ASN A 351 -9.40 1.06 17.80
C ASN A 351 -9.93 2.27 17.02
N PRO A 352 -10.30 3.38 17.69
CA PRO A 352 -10.88 4.55 17.03
C PRO A 352 -9.87 5.35 16.18
N GLU A 353 -8.57 5.10 16.35
CA GLU A 353 -7.51 5.73 15.56
C GLU A 353 -7.19 4.97 14.28
N LEU A 354 -7.59 3.69 14.19
CA LEU A 354 -7.28 2.85 13.06
C LEU A 354 -8.15 3.21 11.86
N ILE A 355 -7.53 3.72 10.80
CA ILE A 355 -8.21 4.12 9.57
C ILE A 355 -8.28 2.96 8.58
N PHE A 356 -7.16 2.26 8.40
CA PHE A 356 -7.06 1.12 7.50
C PHE A 356 -5.92 0.21 7.94
N SER A 357 -6.18 -1.09 7.95
CA SER A 357 -5.14 -2.07 8.20
C SER A 357 -5.26 -3.24 7.23
N ARG A 358 -4.13 -3.77 6.85
CA ARG A 358 -4.07 -5.10 6.25
C ARG A 358 -4.11 -6.12 7.39
N VAL A 359 -5.14 -6.93 7.40
CA VAL A 359 -5.19 -8.09 8.29
C VAL A 359 -4.48 -9.23 7.59
N ASP A 360 -3.34 -9.64 8.12
CA ASP A 360 -2.59 -10.78 7.63
C ASP A 360 -2.29 -11.73 8.77
N ASN A 361 -2.49 -13.02 8.54
CA ASN A 361 -2.05 -14.08 9.45
C ASN A 361 -0.59 -14.49 9.21
N ILE A 362 0.05 -13.90 8.20
CA ILE A 362 1.43 -14.23 7.87
C ILE A 362 2.32 -13.35 8.74
N THR A 363 2.82 -13.92 9.79
CA THR A 363 3.97 -13.42 10.50
C THR A 363 5.20 -13.93 9.75
N VAL A 364 5.98 -13.03 9.22
CA VAL A 364 7.29 -13.37 8.68
C VAL A 364 8.21 -13.54 9.87
N ASP A 365 8.83 -14.70 9.98
CA ASP A 365 9.93 -14.86 10.92
C ASP A 365 11.15 -14.06 10.42
N HIS A 366 12.16 -13.94 11.26
CA HIS A 366 13.40 -13.22 10.96
C HIS A 366 14.19 -13.80 9.77
N THR A 367 13.80 -14.98 9.25
CA THR A 367 14.41 -15.62 8.08
C THR A 367 13.74 -15.20 6.78
N GLY A 368 12.63 -14.46 6.84
CA GLY A 368 11.85 -14.05 5.68
C GLY A 368 10.87 -15.12 5.19
N GLU A 369 10.81 -16.28 5.84
CA GLU A 369 9.82 -17.32 5.56
C GLU A 369 8.53 -17.03 6.33
N GLY A 370 7.43 -16.91 5.60
CA GLY A 370 6.12 -16.67 6.19
C GLY A 370 5.67 -17.87 7.02
N THR A 371 5.51 -17.69 8.34
CA THR A 371 4.89 -18.68 9.20
C THR A 371 3.48 -18.24 9.56
N THR A 372 2.52 -19.16 9.46
CA THR A 372 1.13 -18.97 9.92
C THR A 372 0.99 -19.27 11.42
N SER A 373 2.11 -19.33 12.14
CA SER A 373 2.14 -19.71 13.56
C SER A 373 1.77 -18.55 14.47
N PRO A 374 1.00 -18.78 15.54
CA PRO A 374 0.82 -17.81 16.62
C PRO A 374 2.15 -17.32 17.23
N ASP A 375 3.19 -18.14 17.16
CA ASP A 375 4.52 -17.79 17.63
C ASP A 375 5.17 -16.64 16.83
N GLY A 376 4.77 -16.44 15.58
CA GLY A 376 5.24 -15.32 14.78
C GLY A 376 4.76 -13.95 15.27
N ILE A 377 3.53 -13.86 15.82
CA ILE A 377 3.06 -12.62 16.46
C ILE A 377 3.86 -12.34 17.73
N ALA A 378 4.13 -13.37 18.54
CA ALA A 378 4.94 -13.25 19.73
C ALA A 378 6.38 -12.81 19.39
N ASN A 379 6.96 -13.35 18.34
CA ASN A 379 8.29 -12.94 17.87
C ASN A 379 8.29 -11.49 17.38
N MET A 380 7.28 -11.06 16.62
CA MET A 380 7.18 -9.66 16.17
C MET A 380 7.06 -8.70 17.33
N VAL A 381 6.28 -9.04 18.36
CA VAL A 381 6.17 -8.23 19.59
C VAL A 381 7.50 -8.21 20.33
N LEU A 382 8.21 -9.34 20.45
CA LEU A 382 9.51 -9.42 21.10
C LEU A 382 10.58 -8.60 20.38
N HIS A 383 10.54 -8.55 19.04
CA HIS A 383 11.45 -7.71 18.24
C HIS A 383 11.21 -6.21 18.38
N GLN A 384 9.99 -5.82 18.74
CA GLN A 384 9.63 -4.41 18.93
C GLN A 384 9.78 -3.90 20.36
N LEU A 385 9.93 -4.82 21.32
CA LEU A 385 10.15 -4.43 22.71
C LEU A 385 11.65 -4.27 22.99
N PRO A 386 12.04 -3.19 23.69
CA PRO A 386 13.42 -3.06 24.16
C PRO A 386 13.74 -4.22 25.10
N THR A 387 14.64 -5.10 24.70
CA THR A 387 15.12 -6.18 25.55
C THR A 387 16.14 -5.62 26.53
N VAL A 388 15.92 -5.83 27.82
CA VAL A 388 16.94 -5.58 28.82
C VAL A 388 18.00 -6.67 28.67
N ALA A 389 19.22 -6.28 28.29
CA ALA A 389 20.33 -7.22 28.22
C ALA A 389 20.55 -7.83 29.61
N GLY A 390 20.32 -9.12 29.76
CA GLY A 390 20.60 -9.85 31.00
C GLY A 390 19.42 -10.53 31.68
N GLY A 391 18.29 -10.75 30.97
CA GLY A 391 17.20 -11.59 31.44
C GLY A 391 17.30 -13.00 30.91
#